data_f830b8669a5f7e362d60e8094614c7cd
#
_entry.id   f830b8669a5f7e362d60e8094614c7cd
#
_cell.length_a   1.000
_cell.length_b   1.000
_cell.length_c   1.000
_cell.angle_alpha   90.00
_cell.angle_beta   90.00
_cell.angle_gamma   90.00
#
_symmetry.space_group_name_H-M   'P 1'
#
loop_
_entity.id
_entity.type
_entity.pdbx_description
1 polymer ?
#
loop_
_entity_poly.entity_id
_entity_poly.type
_entity_poly.pdbx_seq_one_letter_code
_entity_poly.pdbx_strand_id
1 'polypeptide(L)'
;MNKSFGCLVAAILVISIVACGPAEPKLDLAAYEAEIMEWRGGRLERLLAPNGYLTQIGLHWLDERVYTIGSDPGSDIVVPATAAARIGELRVAPDGVWLVVEEGVEVLQDGEPVSEVLMAADTSENPVMVTHRSLAWSIIERDGPIAVRIRDYEHPFVDTFGPLPYYDIDPAYRVTAELKKYDEPRTVAVDTVIEGFQQFPIAPGIVTFELNGQRYELEPTISGEKLFFVFGDETNRDETYGAGRFVYADSPGEDGRLVLDFNKSYSPPCAFNDFSTCPVASPRNRIPLRIEAGERFAPNLHYSGTATP
;
A
#
# COMPACT_ATOMS: atom_id res chain seq x y z
N MET A 1 61.01 -68.83 -10.82
CA MET A 1 61.23 -67.39 -11.02
C MET A 1 59.89 -66.73 -11.04
N ASN A 2 59.40 -66.31 -9.85
CA ASN A 2 58.11 -65.60 -9.70
C ASN A 2 58.41 -64.16 -9.37
N LYS A 3 57.96 -63.25 -10.23
CA LYS A 3 57.98 -61.81 -10.00
C LYS A 3 56.59 -61.34 -9.49
N SER A 4 56.52 -61.01 -8.22
CA SER A 4 55.32 -60.37 -7.65
C SER A 4 55.32 -58.85 -7.98
N PHE A 5 54.29 -58.38 -8.67
CA PHE A 5 54.02 -56.96 -8.91
C PHE A 5 53.17 -56.44 -7.75
N GLY A 6 53.73 -55.56 -6.92
CA GLY A 6 52.97 -54.84 -5.91
C GLY A 6 52.29 -53.62 -6.48
N CYS A 7 50.97 -53.61 -6.39
CA CYS A 7 50.14 -52.43 -6.80
C CYS A 7 50.03 -51.46 -5.63
N LEU A 8 50.68 -50.29 -5.75
CA LEU A 8 50.54 -49.21 -4.78
C LEU A 8 49.25 -48.42 -5.07
N VAL A 9 48.28 -48.52 -4.20
CA VAL A 9 47.06 -47.70 -4.28
C VAL A 9 47.31 -46.39 -3.53
N ALA A 10 47.47 -45.29 -4.24
CA ALA A 10 47.55 -43.97 -3.65
C ALA A 10 46.14 -43.44 -3.31
N ALA A 11 45.84 -43.35 -2.04
CA ALA A 11 44.59 -42.72 -1.54
C ALA A 11 44.72 -41.20 -1.65
N ILE A 12 43.93 -40.58 -2.57
CA ILE A 12 43.83 -39.15 -2.70
C ILE A 12 42.81 -38.64 -1.64
N LEU A 13 43.30 -37.96 -0.63
CA LEU A 13 42.50 -37.32 0.41
C LEU A 13 41.94 -36.00 -0.18
N VAL A 14 40.68 -35.97 -0.57
CA VAL A 14 40.00 -34.71 -1.01
C VAL A 14 39.62 -33.93 0.26
N ILE A 15 40.39 -32.90 0.58
CA ILE A 15 40.07 -31.94 1.62
C ILE A 15 39.07 -30.96 1.03
N SER A 16 37.79 -31.11 1.40
CA SER A 16 36.74 -30.12 1.10
C SER A 16 37.01 -28.89 1.97
N ILE A 17 37.52 -27.83 1.37
CA ILE A 17 37.61 -26.52 2.01
C ILE A 17 36.19 -25.94 2.03
N VAL A 18 35.53 -25.99 3.19
CA VAL A 18 34.32 -25.21 3.42
C VAL A 18 34.75 -23.75 3.53
N ALA A 19 34.52 -23.00 2.47
CA ALA A 19 34.72 -21.56 2.46
C ALA A 19 33.69 -20.95 3.42
N CYS A 20 34.14 -20.66 4.66
CA CYS A 20 33.38 -19.84 5.60
C CYS A 20 33.37 -18.40 5.05
N GLY A 21 32.30 -17.98 4.39
CA GLY A 21 32.08 -16.59 4.06
C GLY A 21 32.09 -15.72 5.33
N PRO A 22 32.32 -14.40 5.25
CA PRO A 22 32.27 -13.52 6.40
C PRO A 22 30.91 -13.70 7.09
N ALA A 23 30.95 -13.97 8.40
CA ALA A 23 29.74 -14.13 9.20
C ALA A 23 28.93 -12.80 9.12
N GLU A 24 27.65 -12.89 8.78
CA GLU A 24 26.78 -11.72 8.83
C GLU A 24 26.85 -11.09 10.24
N PRO A 25 26.93 -9.74 10.34
CA PRO A 25 26.97 -9.09 11.63
C PRO A 25 25.71 -9.47 12.42
N LYS A 26 25.91 -9.86 13.69
CA LYS A 26 24.78 -10.17 14.57
C LYS A 26 23.87 -8.96 14.70
N LEU A 27 22.57 -9.16 14.52
CA LEU A 27 21.56 -8.13 14.71
C LEU A 27 21.63 -7.62 16.16
N ASP A 28 21.77 -6.33 16.34
CA ASP A 28 21.59 -5.67 17.64
C ASP A 28 20.08 -5.60 17.93
N LEU A 29 19.60 -6.47 18.81
CA LEU A 29 18.18 -6.62 19.11
C LEU A 29 17.56 -5.34 19.69
N ALA A 30 18.30 -4.61 20.53
CA ALA A 30 17.78 -3.39 21.15
C ALA A 30 17.63 -2.26 20.11
N ALA A 31 18.64 -2.12 19.24
CA ALA A 31 18.59 -1.15 18.14
C ALA A 31 17.47 -1.50 17.13
N TYR A 32 17.31 -2.78 16.85
CA TYR A 32 16.25 -3.26 15.96
C TYR A 32 14.84 -3.03 16.54
N GLU A 33 14.63 -3.31 17.81
CA GLU A 33 13.36 -3.03 18.47
C GLU A 33 13.03 -1.53 18.44
N ALA A 34 14.02 -0.68 18.72
CA ALA A 34 13.86 0.77 18.61
C ALA A 34 13.49 1.22 17.19
N GLU A 35 14.13 0.66 16.16
CA GLU A 35 13.81 0.92 14.75
C GLU A 35 12.34 0.56 14.43
N ILE A 36 11.87 -0.61 14.87
CA ILE A 36 10.48 -1.02 14.63
C ILE A 36 9.50 -0.12 15.37
N MET A 37 9.81 0.29 16.61
CA MET A 37 8.94 1.21 17.38
C MET A 37 8.87 2.60 16.72
N GLU A 38 9.97 3.13 16.22
CA GLU A 38 9.99 4.37 15.44
C GLU A 38 9.16 4.24 14.15
N TRP A 39 9.33 3.13 13.42
CA TRP A 39 8.55 2.85 12.22
C TRP A 39 7.04 2.81 12.52
N ARG A 40 6.61 2.16 13.64
CA ARG A 40 5.21 2.10 14.10
C ARG A 40 4.67 3.50 14.42
N GLY A 41 5.48 4.34 15.09
CA GLY A 41 5.14 5.75 15.36
C GLY A 41 4.91 6.53 14.05
N GLY A 42 5.85 6.47 13.13
CA GLY A 42 5.72 7.11 11.81
C GLY A 42 4.56 6.55 10.97
N ARG A 43 4.16 5.29 11.17
CA ARG A 43 2.98 4.72 10.53
C ARG A 43 1.69 5.40 11.01
N LEU A 44 1.55 5.58 12.32
CA LEU A 44 0.40 6.25 12.92
C LEU A 44 0.34 7.72 12.50
N GLU A 45 1.46 8.42 12.53
CA GLU A 45 1.55 9.82 12.07
C GLU A 45 1.09 9.99 10.63
N ARG A 46 1.50 9.10 9.71
CA ARG A 46 1.06 9.13 8.31
C ARG A 46 -0.44 8.87 8.14
N LEU A 47 -1.04 8.05 8.98
CA LEU A 47 -2.50 7.83 8.95
C LEU A 47 -3.26 9.07 9.41
N LEU A 48 -2.78 9.72 10.46
CA LEU A 48 -3.40 10.92 11.07
C LEU A 48 -3.10 12.21 10.29
N ALA A 49 -2.15 12.19 9.35
CA ALA A 49 -1.80 13.37 8.57
C ALA A 49 -3.01 13.89 7.76
N PRO A 50 -3.13 15.20 7.48
CA PRO A 50 -4.22 15.76 6.69
C PRO A 50 -4.41 15.09 5.32
N ASN A 51 -3.30 14.68 4.69
CA ASN A 51 -3.31 13.91 3.45
C ASN A 51 -3.37 12.38 3.68
N GLY A 52 -3.50 11.94 4.92
CA GLY A 52 -3.63 10.54 5.33
C GLY A 52 -4.96 9.92 4.90
N TYR A 53 -5.09 8.62 5.11
CA TYR A 53 -6.27 7.89 4.66
C TYR A 53 -7.48 8.06 5.57
N LEU A 54 -7.30 8.48 6.84
CA LEU A 54 -8.39 8.62 7.80
C LEU A 54 -9.29 9.83 7.52
N THR A 55 -8.80 10.80 6.75
CA THR A 55 -9.58 11.95 6.32
C THR A 55 -10.48 11.67 5.13
N GLN A 56 -10.35 10.51 4.48
CA GLN A 56 -11.17 10.16 3.31
C GLN A 56 -12.59 9.81 3.76
N ILE A 57 -13.59 10.54 3.22
CA ILE A 57 -15.00 10.40 3.55
C ILE A 57 -15.90 10.10 2.35
N GLY A 58 -15.34 10.10 1.13
CA GLY A 58 -16.11 9.83 -0.08
C GLY A 58 -15.24 9.43 -1.26
N LEU A 59 -15.80 8.55 -2.08
CA LEU A 59 -15.25 8.16 -3.38
C LEU A 59 -16.44 7.94 -4.32
N HIS A 60 -16.55 8.78 -5.36
CA HIS A 60 -17.64 8.72 -6.33
C HIS A 60 -17.06 8.58 -7.74
N TRP A 61 -17.37 7.48 -8.41
CA TRP A 61 -16.98 7.25 -9.79
C TRP A 61 -17.76 8.17 -10.72
N LEU A 62 -17.11 8.70 -11.72
CA LEU A 62 -17.65 9.72 -12.59
C LEU A 62 -17.79 9.19 -14.03
N ASP A 63 -18.97 9.34 -14.57
CA ASP A 63 -19.26 9.18 -16.00
C ASP A 63 -19.30 10.55 -16.70
N GLU A 64 -19.36 10.56 -18.02
CA GLU A 64 -19.42 11.79 -18.82
C GLU A 64 -20.79 12.48 -18.67
N ARG A 65 -20.93 13.28 -17.60
CA ARG A 65 -22.11 14.11 -17.31
C ARG A 65 -21.78 15.24 -16.32
N VAL A 66 -22.78 16.02 -15.95
CA VAL A 66 -22.68 17.03 -14.89
C VAL A 66 -23.16 16.43 -13.56
N TYR A 67 -22.40 16.66 -12.50
CA TYR A 67 -22.72 16.29 -11.13
C TYR A 67 -22.83 17.52 -10.25
N THR A 68 -23.87 17.63 -9.47
CA THR A 68 -23.98 18.64 -8.42
C THR A 68 -23.26 18.16 -7.17
N ILE A 69 -22.51 19.06 -6.52
CA ILE A 69 -21.82 18.78 -5.23
C ILE A 69 -22.25 19.79 -4.17
N GLY A 70 -22.59 19.32 -2.97
CA GLY A 70 -23.01 20.15 -1.86
C GLY A 70 -23.58 19.33 -0.70
N SER A 71 -23.96 20.01 0.39
CA SER A 71 -24.56 19.34 1.55
C SER A 71 -26.09 19.17 1.43
N ASP A 72 -26.71 19.68 0.37
CA ASP A 72 -28.12 19.41 0.08
C ASP A 72 -28.29 17.92 -0.25
N PRO A 73 -29.23 17.20 0.41
CA PRO A 73 -29.49 15.81 0.11
C PRO A 73 -29.92 15.51 -1.36
N GLY A 74 -30.32 16.54 -2.10
CA GLY A 74 -30.63 16.42 -3.53
C GLY A 74 -29.43 16.55 -4.45
N SER A 75 -28.23 16.79 -3.91
CA SER A 75 -26.99 16.79 -4.73
C SER A 75 -26.63 15.39 -5.19
N ASP A 76 -26.00 15.28 -6.39
CA ASP A 76 -25.47 14.01 -6.88
C ASP A 76 -24.32 13.50 -5.99
N ILE A 77 -23.53 14.42 -5.46
CA ILE A 77 -22.43 14.16 -4.52
C ILE A 77 -22.72 14.91 -3.23
N VAL A 78 -23.23 14.18 -2.25
CA VAL A 78 -23.59 14.74 -0.95
C VAL A 78 -22.37 14.75 -0.04
N VAL A 79 -22.07 15.93 0.53
CA VAL A 79 -20.95 16.14 1.47
C VAL A 79 -21.52 16.52 2.86
N PRO A 80 -20.69 16.52 3.93
CA PRO A 80 -21.12 16.86 5.27
C PRO A 80 -21.88 18.19 5.38
N ALA A 81 -22.85 18.25 6.30
CA ALA A 81 -23.71 19.42 6.53
C ALA A 81 -22.96 20.70 6.92
N THR A 82 -21.68 20.60 7.27
CA THR A 82 -20.78 21.74 7.50
C THR A 82 -20.46 22.53 6.23
N ALA A 83 -20.65 21.93 5.05
CA ALA A 83 -20.43 22.58 3.76
C ALA A 83 -21.61 23.45 3.32
N ALA A 84 -21.45 24.20 2.21
CA ALA A 84 -22.52 24.90 1.55
C ALA A 84 -23.56 23.90 0.99
N ALA A 85 -24.86 24.27 1.00
CA ALA A 85 -25.91 23.43 0.45
C ALA A 85 -25.64 23.05 -1.02
N ARG A 86 -25.14 24.00 -1.81
CA ARG A 86 -24.61 23.80 -3.16
C ARG A 86 -23.24 24.44 -3.22
N ILE A 87 -22.20 23.63 -3.48
CA ILE A 87 -20.84 24.12 -3.67
C ILE A 87 -20.63 24.48 -5.14
N GLY A 88 -21.18 23.67 -6.06
CA GLY A 88 -21.05 23.87 -7.47
C GLY A 88 -21.38 22.63 -8.30
N GLU A 89 -20.78 22.55 -9.47
CA GLU A 89 -20.95 21.45 -10.43
C GLU A 89 -19.60 20.89 -10.86
N LEU A 90 -19.47 19.56 -10.90
CA LEU A 90 -18.42 18.86 -11.61
C LEU A 90 -18.91 18.50 -13.00
N ARG A 91 -18.32 19.07 -14.03
CA ARG A 91 -18.62 18.79 -15.44
C ARG A 91 -17.58 17.86 -16.00
N VAL A 92 -17.97 16.64 -16.29
CA VAL A 92 -17.09 15.63 -16.90
C VAL A 92 -17.29 15.68 -18.40
N ALA A 93 -16.23 16.00 -19.14
CA ALA A 93 -16.21 16.16 -20.59
C ALA A 93 -14.94 15.53 -21.17
N PRO A 94 -14.83 15.35 -22.50
CA PRO A 94 -13.65 14.77 -23.14
C PRO A 94 -12.34 15.54 -22.90
N ASP A 95 -12.41 16.82 -22.56
CA ASP A 95 -11.27 17.69 -22.24
C ASP A 95 -10.90 17.70 -20.75
N GLY A 96 -11.64 16.97 -19.92
CA GLY A 96 -11.36 16.79 -18.50
C GLY A 96 -12.54 16.99 -17.57
N VAL A 97 -12.26 17.07 -16.28
CA VAL A 97 -13.24 17.35 -15.23
C VAL A 97 -13.11 18.82 -14.83
N TRP A 98 -14.17 19.58 -15.01
CA TRP A 98 -14.22 20.98 -14.61
C TRP A 98 -15.07 21.16 -13.35
N LEU A 99 -14.53 21.82 -12.35
CA LEU A 99 -15.33 22.33 -11.24
C LEU A 99 -15.79 23.73 -11.59
N VAL A 100 -17.11 23.98 -11.54
CA VAL A 100 -17.73 25.31 -11.66
C VAL A 100 -18.36 25.61 -10.31
N VAL A 101 -17.85 26.63 -9.63
CA VAL A 101 -18.26 26.99 -8.26
C VAL A 101 -19.53 27.82 -8.29
N GLU A 102 -20.45 27.56 -7.36
CA GLU A 102 -21.69 28.32 -7.17
C GLU A 102 -21.37 29.77 -6.75
N GLU A 103 -22.13 30.74 -7.27
CA GLU A 103 -21.94 32.16 -6.93
C GLU A 103 -22.05 32.40 -5.42
N GLY A 104 -21.08 33.08 -4.84
CA GLY A 104 -21.02 33.39 -3.40
C GLY A 104 -20.48 32.27 -2.52
N VAL A 105 -20.06 31.15 -3.11
CA VAL A 105 -19.37 30.07 -2.39
C VAL A 105 -17.87 30.21 -2.57
N GLU A 106 -17.12 30.14 -1.47
CA GLU A 106 -15.65 30.14 -1.50
C GLU A 106 -15.12 28.73 -1.67
N VAL A 107 -14.39 28.50 -2.76
CA VAL A 107 -13.57 27.32 -2.99
C VAL A 107 -12.16 27.79 -3.33
N LEU A 108 -11.16 27.15 -2.72
CA LEU A 108 -9.77 27.55 -2.87
C LEU A 108 -8.98 26.47 -3.63
N GLN A 109 -8.11 26.90 -4.53
CA GLN A 109 -7.01 26.11 -5.08
C GLN A 109 -5.71 26.76 -4.63
N ASP A 110 -4.83 26.00 -3.98
CA ASP A 110 -3.54 26.50 -3.45
C ASP A 110 -3.67 27.76 -2.57
N GLY A 111 -4.82 27.88 -1.88
CA GLY A 111 -5.15 29.04 -1.02
C GLY A 111 -5.78 30.22 -1.74
N GLU A 112 -5.93 30.20 -3.05
CA GLU A 112 -6.53 31.27 -3.84
C GLU A 112 -7.96 30.90 -4.28
N PRO A 113 -8.93 31.86 -4.21
CA PRO A 113 -10.31 31.62 -4.62
C PRO A 113 -10.43 31.32 -6.12
N VAL A 114 -11.25 30.32 -6.44
CA VAL A 114 -11.56 29.96 -7.83
C VAL A 114 -13.05 29.96 -8.08
N SER A 115 -13.48 30.37 -9.28
CA SER A 115 -14.87 30.24 -9.75
C SER A 115 -15.05 29.10 -10.74
N GLU A 116 -13.98 28.74 -11.45
CA GLU A 116 -13.91 27.60 -12.38
C GLU A 116 -12.48 27.08 -12.41
N VAL A 117 -12.31 25.75 -12.40
CA VAL A 117 -10.98 25.12 -12.43
C VAL A 117 -11.03 23.76 -13.11
N LEU A 118 -10.02 23.47 -13.96
CA LEU A 118 -9.78 22.13 -14.50
C LEU A 118 -9.14 21.26 -13.41
N MET A 119 -9.85 20.24 -12.99
CA MET A 119 -9.43 19.28 -11.94
C MET A 119 -8.49 18.22 -12.52
N ALA A 120 -7.21 18.55 -12.66
CA ALA A 120 -6.22 17.59 -13.13
C ALA A 120 -6.10 16.41 -12.12
N ALA A 121 -6.15 15.17 -12.66
CA ALA A 121 -6.14 13.93 -11.85
C ALA A 121 -4.81 13.70 -11.13
N ASP A 122 -4.83 12.82 -10.15
CA ASP A 122 -3.66 12.43 -9.34
C ASP A 122 -2.54 11.73 -10.14
N THR A 123 -2.82 11.31 -11.37
CA THR A 123 -1.86 10.75 -12.33
C THR A 123 -1.16 11.81 -13.17
N SER A 124 -1.63 13.06 -13.16
CA SER A 124 -1.04 14.16 -13.93
C SER A 124 0.25 14.67 -13.28
N GLU A 125 1.05 15.42 -14.05
CA GLU A 125 2.28 16.08 -13.56
C GLU A 125 1.98 17.09 -12.44
N ASN A 126 0.85 17.81 -12.56
CA ASN A 126 0.41 18.81 -11.58
C ASN A 126 -1.04 18.52 -11.17
N PRO A 127 -1.27 17.59 -10.24
CA PRO A 127 -2.61 17.23 -9.79
C PRO A 127 -3.26 18.39 -9.03
N VAL A 128 -4.55 18.59 -9.26
CA VAL A 128 -5.32 19.67 -8.62
C VAL A 128 -6.11 19.12 -7.44
N MET A 129 -5.96 19.78 -6.30
CA MET A 129 -6.81 19.63 -5.13
C MET A 129 -7.44 20.98 -4.78
N VAL A 130 -8.74 20.98 -4.52
CA VAL A 130 -9.46 22.16 -4.07
C VAL A 130 -10.01 21.96 -2.67
N THR A 131 -10.26 23.06 -1.96
CA THR A 131 -10.78 23.06 -0.60
C THR A 131 -11.98 23.95 -0.43
N HIS A 132 -12.89 23.55 0.47
CA HIS A 132 -14.01 24.33 0.92
C HIS A 132 -14.23 24.05 2.42
N ARG A 133 -13.94 25.03 3.29
CA ARG A 133 -13.93 24.85 4.74
C ARG A 133 -12.99 23.71 5.15
N SER A 134 -13.48 22.70 5.87
CA SER A 134 -12.70 21.49 6.25
C SER A 134 -12.59 20.45 5.13
N LEU A 135 -13.36 20.60 4.06
CA LEU A 135 -13.37 19.65 2.96
C LEU A 135 -12.27 19.89 1.94
N ALA A 136 -11.74 18.83 1.38
CA ALA A 136 -10.87 18.86 0.21
C ALA A 136 -11.28 17.74 -0.75
N TRP A 137 -11.14 17.99 -2.06
CA TRP A 137 -11.35 16.94 -3.06
C TRP A 137 -10.44 17.08 -4.25
N SER A 138 -10.17 15.95 -4.87
CA SER A 138 -9.35 15.81 -6.06
C SER A 138 -9.93 14.73 -6.97
N ILE A 139 -9.55 14.76 -8.23
CA ILE A 139 -9.84 13.65 -9.14
C ILE A 139 -8.75 12.62 -9.03
N ILE A 140 -9.16 11.35 -8.96
CA ILE A 140 -8.27 10.20 -9.09
C ILE A 140 -8.58 9.48 -10.40
N GLU A 141 -7.54 8.97 -11.04
CA GLU A 141 -7.66 8.14 -12.24
C GLU A 141 -7.03 6.77 -11.97
N ARG A 142 -7.73 5.70 -12.39
CA ARG A 142 -7.27 4.32 -12.19
C ARG A 142 -7.50 3.52 -13.46
N ASP A 143 -6.45 3.43 -14.29
CA ASP A 143 -6.45 2.67 -15.56
C ASP A 143 -7.63 3.02 -16.50
N GLY A 144 -7.98 4.32 -16.52
CA GLY A 144 -9.03 4.90 -17.36
C GLY A 144 -10.24 5.45 -16.58
N PRO A 145 -10.95 4.69 -15.75
CA PRO A 145 -12.01 5.23 -14.88
C PRO A 145 -11.50 6.32 -13.95
N ILE A 146 -12.31 7.40 -13.80
CA ILE A 146 -12.03 8.53 -12.93
C ILE A 146 -13.06 8.60 -11.79
N ALA A 147 -12.61 9.12 -10.66
CA ALA A 147 -13.48 9.36 -9.50
C ALA A 147 -13.11 10.66 -8.81
N VAL A 148 -14.08 11.29 -8.14
CA VAL A 148 -13.79 12.33 -7.15
C VAL A 148 -13.60 11.68 -5.79
N ARG A 149 -12.46 11.97 -5.15
CA ARG A 149 -12.14 11.57 -3.78
C ARG A 149 -12.31 12.76 -2.86
N ILE A 150 -13.09 12.59 -1.80
CA ILE A 150 -13.40 13.63 -0.84
C ILE A 150 -12.74 13.32 0.49
N ARG A 151 -12.20 14.36 1.11
CA ARG A 151 -11.61 14.37 2.44
C ARG A 151 -12.31 15.37 3.33
N ASP A 152 -12.34 15.10 4.61
CA ASP A 152 -12.70 16.06 5.65
C ASP A 152 -11.59 16.10 6.70
N TYR A 153 -10.88 17.21 6.78
CA TYR A 153 -9.77 17.40 7.72
C TYR A 153 -10.22 17.52 9.19
N GLU A 154 -11.51 17.78 9.41
CA GLU A 154 -12.14 17.87 10.74
C GLU A 154 -13.04 16.65 11.02
N HIS A 155 -12.85 15.54 10.27
CA HIS A 155 -13.67 14.35 10.47
C HIS A 155 -13.42 13.76 11.88
N PRO A 156 -14.47 13.57 12.72
CA PRO A 156 -14.31 13.12 14.12
C PRO A 156 -13.58 11.78 14.28
N PHE A 157 -13.56 10.95 13.26
CA PHE A 157 -12.84 9.67 13.26
C PHE A 157 -11.33 9.87 13.43
N VAL A 158 -10.76 10.95 12.89
CA VAL A 158 -9.33 11.27 13.05
C VAL A 158 -8.98 11.50 14.52
N ASP A 159 -9.82 12.26 15.25
CA ASP A 159 -9.61 12.58 16.66
C ASP A 159 -9.82 11.36 17.58
N THR A 160 -10.67 10.44 17.17
CA THR A 160 -11.03 9.24 17.95
C THR A 160 -10.24 8.01 17.56
N PHE A 161 -9.37 8.11 16.53
CA PHE A 161 -8.59 6.99 16.05
C PHE A 161 -7.60 6.50 17.12
N GLY A 162 -7.75 5.25 17.51
CA GLY A 162 -6.97 4.63 18.59
C GLY A 162 -5.59 4.13 18.14
N PRO A 163 -4.82 3.60 19.09
CA PRO A 163 -3.54 2.98 18.76
C PRO A 163 -3.76 1.74 17.88
N LEU A 164 -2.88 1.58 16.89
CA LEU A 164 -2.86 0.40 16.04
C LEU A 164 -2.38 -0.82 16.83
N PRO A 165 -3.08 -1.96 16.75
CA PRO A 165 -2.61 -3.20 17.35
C PRO A 165 -1.51 -3.82 16.50
N TYR A 166 -0.51 -4.40 17.15
CA TYR A 166 0.60 -5.11 16.53
C TYR A 166 0.84 -6.46 17.21
N TYR A 167 1.47 -7.37 16.49
CA TYR A 167 2.14 -8.52 17.11
C TYR A 167 3.40 -8.06 17.86
N ASP A 168 3.91 -8.90 18.73
CA ASP A 168 5.21 -8.69 19.34
C ASP A 168 6.30 -8.64 18.27
N ILE A 169 7.38 -7.92 18.55
CA ILE A 169 8.51 -7.81 17.60
C ILE A 169 9.30 -9.11 17.68
N ASP A 170 9.35 -9.84 16.58
CA ASP A 170 10.15 -11.06 16.47
C ASP A 170 11.15 -10.96 15.32
N PRO A 171 12.46 -10.91 15.61
CA PRO A 171 13.51 -10.87 14.60
C PRO A 171 13.50 -12.04 13.61
N ALA A 172 12.86 -13.17 13.94
CA ALA A 172 12.72 -14.30 13.03
C ALA A 172 11.92 -13.94 11.76
N TYR A 173 11.05 -12.93 11.85
CA TYR A 173 10.28 -12.44 10.70
C TYR A 173 11.01 -11.33 9.89
N ARG A 174 12.27 -11.03 10.24
CA ARG A 174 13.16 -10.19 9.44
C ARG A 174 14.10 -11.10 8.65
N VAL A 175 13.75 -11.39 7.41
CA VAL A 175 14.44 -12.39 6.59
C VAL A 175 15.32 -11.75 5.52
N THR A 176 16.45 -12.40 5.21
CA THR A 176 17.21 -12.12 4.00
C THR A 176 16.51 -12.83 2.84
N ALA A 177 16.20 -12.08 1.81
CA ALA A 177 15.51 -12.55 0.61
C ALA A 177 16.37 -12.29 -0.63
N GLU A 178 16.07 -12.97 -1.73
CA GLU A 178 16.78 -12.84 -3.00
C GLU A 178 15.80 -12.54 -4.13
N LEU A 179 16.05 -11.46 -4.88
CA LEU A 179 15.28 -11.13 -6.08
C LEU A 179 15.88 -11.85 -7.29
N LYS A 180 15.14 -12.80 -7.83
CA LYS A 180 15.37 -13.35 -9.16
C LYS A 180 14.63 -12.49 -10.19
N LYS A 181 15.37 -11.61 -10.87
CA LYS A 181 14.80 -10.72 -11.89
C LYS A 181 14.24 -11.51 -13.06
N TYR A 182 13.17 -11.01 -13.66
CA TYR A 182 12.75 -11.42 -15.00
C TYR A 182 13.75 -10.90 -16.04
N ASP A 183 13.77 -11.52 -17.22
CA ASP A 183 14.59 -11.03 -18.33
C ASP A 183 14.21 -9.58 -18.68
N GLU A 184 12.91 -9.28 -18.63
CA GLU A 184 12.35 -7.93 -18.68
C GLU A 184 11.27 -7.78 -17.57
N PRO A 185 11.21 -6.63 -16.85
CA PRO A 185 10.11 -6.35 -15.95
C PRO A 185 8.75 -6.45 -16.67
N ARG A 186 7.75 -7.00 -16.02
CA ARG A 186 6.46 -7.23 -16.65
C ARG A 186 5.31 -6.54 -15.91
N THR A 187 4.33 -6.09 -16.66
CA THR A 187 3.06 -5.66 -16.12
C THR A 187 2.28 -6.86 -15.58
N VAL A 188 1.75 -6.73 -14.36
CA VAL A 188 0.93 -7.76 -13.71
C VAL A 188 -0.44 -7.21 -13.38
N ALA A 189 -1.50 -7.99 -13.67
CA ALA A 189 -2.85 -7.63 -13.26
C ALA A 189 -3.04 -7.95 -11.78
N VAL A 190 -3.44 -6.96 -11.00
CA VAL A 190 -3.70 -7.08 -9.56
C VAL A 190 -5.12 -6.62 -9.27
N ASP A 191 -5.95 -7.53 -8.75
CA ASP A 191 -7.30 -7.20 -8.32
C ASP A 191 -7.29 -6.19 -7.18
N THR A 192 -8.35 -5.39 -7.08
CA THR A 192 -8.53 -4.45 -5.97
C THR A 192 -9.71 -4.85 -5.10
N VAL A 193 -9.92 -4.15 -4.00
CA VAL A 193 -11.11 -4.32 -3.14
C VAL A 193 -12.40 -3.90 -3.83
N ILE A 194 -12.33 -3.21 -4.97
CA ILE A 194 -13.47 -2.82 -5.79
C ILE A 194 -13.67 -3.91 -6.85
N GLU A 195 -14.82 -4.55 -6.82
CA GLU A 195 -15.14 -5.65 -7.74
C GLU A 195 -15.03 -5.21 -9.20
N GLY A 196 -14.35 -6.04 -10.00
CA GLY A 196 -14.12 -5.77 -11.42
C GLY A 196 -13.06 -4.73 -11.73
N PHE A 197 -12.40 -4.17 -10.72
CA PHE A 197 -11.37 -3.16 -10.88
C PHE A 197 -9.97 -3.71 -10.63
N GLN A 198 -9.07 -3.57 -11.60
CA GLN A 198 -7.69 -4.04 -11.55
C GLN A 198 -6.70 -2.89 -11.66
N GLN A 199 -5.51 -3.09 -11.13
CA GLN A 199 -4.34 -2.25 -11.34
C GLN A 199 -3.29 -3.04 -12.11
N PHE A 200 -2.44 -2.34 -12.87
CA PHE A 200 -1.45 -2.96 -13.74
C PHE A 200 -0.01 -2.50 -13.41
N PRO A 201 0.47 -2.71 -12.16
CA PRO A 201 1.83 -2.34 -11.78
C PRO A 201 2.88 -3.21 -12.46
N ILE A 202 4.14 -2.76 -12.39
CA ILE A 202 5.29 -3.45 -12.96
C ILE A 202 5.94 -4.33 -11.88
N ALA A 203 6.09 -5.63 -12.17
CA ALA A 203 6.83 -6.59 -11.37
C ALA A 203 8.23 -6.82 -11.94
N PRO A 204 9.31 -6.64 -11.14
CA PRO A 204 10.69 -6.81 -11.62
C PRO A 204 11.17 -8.27 -11.63
N GLY A 205 10.48 -9.16 -10.91
CA GLY A 205 10.91 -10.55 -10.71
C GLY A 205 10.18 -11.23 -9.56
N ILE A 206 10.73 -12.34 -9.09
CA ILE A 206 10.26 -13.10 -7.94
C ILE A 206 11.27 -12.96 -6.79
N VAL A 207 10.77 -12.62 -5.61
CA VAL A 207 11.55 -12.62 -4.38
C VAL A 207 11.35 -13.94 -3.66
N THR A 208 12.46 -14.62 -3.35
CA THR A 208 12.46 -15.88 -2.59
C THR A 208 13.12 -15.68 -1.24
N PHE A 209 12.56 -16.28 -0.21
CA PHE A 209 13.09 -16.24 1.16
C PHE A 209 12.81 -17.55 1.88
N GLU A 210 13.52 -17.76 2.97
CA GLU A 210 13.31 -18.89 3.87
C GLU A 210 12.73 -18.38 5.19
N LEU A 211 11.68 -19.03 5.67
CA LEU A 211 11.07 -18.77 6.97
C LEU A 211 10.65 -20.12 7.60
N ASN A 212 11.02 -20.34 8.84
CA ASN A 212 10.77 -21.60 9.57
C ASN A 212 11.29 -22.85 8.81
N GLY A 213 12.45 -22.73 8.13
CA GLY A 213 13.07 -23.81 7.38
C GLY A 213 12.34 -24.19 6.08
N GLN A 214 11.38 -23.39 5.64
CA GLN A 214 10.68 -23.55 4.36
C GLN A 214 10.91 -22.36 3.44
N ARG A 215 10.97 -22.64 2.13
CA ARG A 215 11.15 -21.62 1.11
C ARG A 215 9.82 -21.13 0.59
N TYR A 216 9.69 -19.81 0.50
CA TYR A 216 8.52 -19.10 -0.01
C TYR A 216 8.90 -18.13 -1.11
N GLU A 217 7.92 -17.76 -1.91
CA GLU A 217 8.08 -16.83 -3.03
C GLU A 217 6.98 -15.76 -2.98
N LEU A 218 7.37 -14.52 -3.31
CA LEU A 218 6.45 -13.40 -3.52
C LEU A 218 6.85 -12.65 -4.79
N GLU A 219 5.88 -12.14 -5.51
CA GLU A 219 6.05 -11.28 -6.66
C GLU A 219 5.78 -9.82 -6.24
N PRO A 220 6.82 -9.02 -5.96
CA PRO A 220 6.66 -7.61 -5.65
C PRO A 220 6.38 -6.79 -6.89
N THR A 221 5.91 -5.57 -6.68
CA THR A 221 5.84 -4.54 -7.71
C THR A 221 6.79 -3.39 -7.40
N ILE A 222 7.18 -2.63 -8.43
CA ILE A 222 8.04 -1.46 -8.28
C ILE A 222 7.19 -0.30 -7.74
N SER A 223 7.69 0.36 -6.69
CA SER A 223 7.08 1.56 -6.11
C SER A 223 8.18 2.58 -5.78
N GLY A 224 8.42 3.50 -6.71
CA GLY A 224 9.57 4.40 -6.63
C GLY A 224 10.89 3.60 -6.62
N GLU A 225 11.72 3.84 -5.62
CA GLU A 225 13.00 3.14 -5.43
C GLU A 225 12.87 1.85 -4.59
N LYS A 226 11.64 1.46 -4.19
CA LYS A 226 11.38 0.30 -3.34
C LYS A 226 10.62 -0.79 -4.05
N LEU A 227 10.65 -1.97 -3.46
CA LEU A 227 9.78 -3.08 -3.78
C LEU A 227 8.56 -3.05 -2.86
N PHE A 228 7.38 -3.14 -3.45
CA PHE A 228 6.11 -3.17 -2.76
C PHE A 228 5.50 -4.57 -2.84
N PHE A 229 5.18 -5.12 -1.69
CA PHE A 229 4.59 -6.44 -1.56
C PHE A 229 3.16 -6.31 -1.03
N VAL A 230 2.21 -6.85 -1.78
CA VAL A 230 0.85 -7.12 -1.34
C VAL A 230 0.77 -8.61 -1.11
N PHE A 231 0.69 -9.06 0.14
CA PHE A 231 0.72 -10.48 0.47
C PHE A 231 -0.44 -10.90 1.36
N GLY A 232 -0.85 -12.15 1.23
CA GLY A 232 -1.78 -12.81 2.12
C GLY A 232 -1.09 -13.96 2.85
N ASP A 233 -1.57 -14.27 4.04
CA ASP A 233 -1.11 -15.36 4.87
C ASP A 233 -2.28 -15.96 5.69
N GLU A 234 -2.03 -16.99 6.49
CA GLU A 234 -3.07 -17.69 7.25
C GLU A 234 -3.63 -16.90 8.45
N THR A 235 -3.10 -15.71 8.74
CA THR A 235 -3.69 -14.80 9.74
C THR A 235 -4.82 -13.94 9.17
N ASN A 236 -4.97 -13.89 7.83
CA ASN A 236 -5.98 -13.06 7.19
C ASN A 236 -7.41 -13.50 7.56
N ARG A 237 -8.29 -12.53 7.82
CA ARG A 237 -9.67 -12.67 8.27
C ARG A 237 -9.84 -13.09 9.72
N ASP A 238 -8.79 -13.60 10.36
CA ASP A 238 -8.78 -14.00 11.76
C ASP A 238 -8.19 -12.89 12.62
N GLU A 239 -6.93 -12.52 12.36
CA GLU A 239 -6.19 -11.52 13.14
C GLU A 239 -5.68 -10.35 12.31
N THR A 240 -5.59 -10.51 10.99
CA THR A 240 -5.16 -9.45 10.08
C THR A 240 -6.20 -9.20 8.98
N TYR A 241 -6.08 -8.08 8.28
CA TYR A 241 -7.07 -7.67 7.28
C TYR A 241 -7.25 -8.71 6.16
N GLY A 242 -8.50 -9.00 5.80
CA GLY A 242 -8.86 -10.13 4.93
C GLY A 242 -8.35 -10.05 3.50
N ALA A 243 -8.13 -8.85 2.96
CA ALA A 243 -7.59 -8.65 1.62
C ALA A 243 -6.08 -8.83 1.52
N GLY A 244 -5.38 -8.98 2.66
CA GLY A 244 -3.94 -9.08 2.78
C GLY A 244 -3.33 -7.88 3.47
N ARG A 245 -2.00 -7.90 3.57
CA ARG A 245 -1.18 -6.84 4.16
C ARG A 245 -0.15 -6.33 3.18
N PHE A 246 0.38 -5.17 3.48
CA PHE A 246 1.43 -4.51 2.70
C PHE A 246 2.74 -4.54 3.46
N VAL A 247 3.84 -4.69 2.72
CA VAL A 247 5.18 -4.46 3.23
C VAL A 247 6.07 -3.90 2.12
N TYR A 248 6.96 -2.99 2.49
CA TYR A 248 7.99 -2.46 1.59
C TYR A 248 9.35 -3.05 1.94
N ALA A 249 10.16 -3.28 0.93
CA ALA A 249 11.57 -3.53 1.09
C ALA A 249 12.37 -2.55 0.20
N ASP A 250 13.59 -2.24 0.60
CA ASP A 250 14.51 -1.50 -0.25
C ASP A 250 14.90 -2.34 -1.46
N SER A 251 15.30 -1.70 -2.55
CA SER A 251 15.79 -2.40 -3.72
C SER A 251 16.98 -3.29 -3.37
N PRO A 252 17.13 -4.47 -4.03
CA PRO A 252 18.21 -5.39 -3.72
C PRO A 252 19.58 -4.77 -4.00
N GLY A 253 20.58 -5.19 -3.23
CA GLY A 253 21.96 -4.90 -3.48
C GLY A 253 22.48 -5.48 -4.79
N GLU A 254 23.75 -5.26 -5.12
CA GLU A 254 24.40 -5.78 -6.32
C GLU A 254 24.41 -7.33 -6.37
N ASP A 255 24.34 -7.99 -5.21
CA ASP A 255 24.26 -9.44 -5.05
C ASP A 255 22.84 -9.99 -5.22
N GLY A 256 21.84 -9.13 -5.50
CA GLY A 256 20.43 -9.50 -5.63
C GLY A 256 19.71 -9.70 -4.30
N ARG A 257 20.38 -9.50 -3.16
CA ARG A 257 19.81 -9.69 -1.83
C ARG A 257 19.11 -8.43 -1.32
N LEU A 258 18.07 -8.64 -0.54
CA LEU A 258 17.32 -7.60 0.16
C LEU A 258 16.87 -8.10 1.54
N VAL A 259 16.48 -7.18 2.39
CA VAL A 259 15.85 -7.51 3.67
C VAL A 259 14.34 -7.36 3.50
N LEU A 260 13.58 -8.43 3.77
CA LEU A 260 12.14 -8.40 3.88
C LEU A 260 11.75 -8.55 5.34
N ASP A 261 11.18 -7.49 5.91
CA ASP A 261 10.87 -7.40 7.33
C ASP A 261 9.36 -7.37 7.56
N PHE A 262 8.79 -8.51 7.90
CA PHE A 262 7.35 -8.64 8.17
C PHE A 262 6.91 -7.93 9.46
N ASN A 263 7.83 -7.57 10.39
CA ASN A 263 7.50 -6.71 11.54
C ASN A 263 7.07 -5.30 11.09
N LYS A 264 7.39 -4.91 9.85
CA LYS A 264 6.96 -3.69 9.19
C LYS A 264 5.77 -3.91 8.25
N SER A 265 5.10 -5.06 8.29
CA SER A 265 3.87 -5.26 7.53
C SER A 265 2.71 -4.53 8.18
N TYR A 266 1.78 -4.03 7.33
CA TYR A 266 0.70 -3.18 7.78
C TYR A 266 -0.58 -3.38 6.97
N SER A 267 -1.71 -3.02 7.55
CA SER A 267 -3.01 -3.07 6.92
C SER A 267 -3.14 -2.02 5.80
N PRO A 268 -3.74 -2.36 4.66
CA PRO A 268 -4.00 -1.40 3.60
C PRO A 268 -4.98 -0.30 4.05
N PRO A 269 -5.05 0.85 3.34
CA PRO A 269 -6.00 1.92 3.65
C PRO A 269 -7.45 1.47 3.77
N CYS A 270 -7.88 0.51 2.95
CA CYS A 270 -9.24 -0.05 2.98
C CYS A 270 -9.55 -0.89 4.24
N ALA A 271 -8.58 -1.11 5.12
CA ALA A 271 -8.83 -1.61 6.46
C ALA A 271 -9.42 -0.54 7.40
N PHE A 272 -9.34 0.74 7.02
CA PHE A 272 -9.75 1.89 7.83
C PHE A 272 -10.93 2.67 7.26
N ASN A 273 -11.19 2.57 5.95
CA ASN A 273 -12.33 3.21 5.28
C ASN A 273 -12.69 2.51 3.97
N ASP A 274 -13.92 2.76 3.49
CA ASP A 274 -14.45 2.19 2.24
C ASP A 274 -14.07 3.01 0.98
N PHE A 275 -13.29 4.08 1.10
CA PHE A 275 -13.01 5.04 0.03
C PHE A 275 -11.65 4.85 -0.64
N SER A 276 -11.05 3.69 -0.46
CA SER A 276 -9.71 3.38 -0.99
C SER A 276 -9.77 2.28 -2.04
N THR A 277 -8.91 2.36 -3.06
CA THR A 277 -8.81 1.41 -4.18
C THR A 277 -7.63 0.45 -3.98
N CYS A 278 -7.57 -0.22 -2.82
CA CYS A 278 -6.41 -1.03 -2.44
C CYS A 278 -6.26 -2.29 -3.28
N PRO A 279 -5.04 -2.65 -3.69
CA PRO A 279 -4.77 -3.95 -4.28
C PRO A 279 -4.99 -5.08 -3.27
N VAL A 280 -5.42 -6.24 -3.77
CA VAL A 280 -5.63 -7.47 -3.00
C VAL A 280 -4.48 -8.44 -3.25
N ALA A 281 -4.09 -9.20 -2.22
CA ALA A 281 -3.07 -10.22 -2.37
C ALA A 281 -3.45 -11.24 -3.45
N SER A 282 -2.68 -11.29 -4.54
CA SER A 282 -2.88 -12.25 -5.62
C SER A 282 -2.72 -13.69 -5.12
N PRO A 283 -3.24 -14.69 -5.83
CA PRO A 283 -3.02 -16.09 -5.47
C PRO A 283 -1.53 -16.48 -5.36
N ARG A 284 -0.67 -15.87 -6.17
CA ARG A 284 0.79 -16.08 -6.12
C ARG A 284 1.42 -15.53 -4.85
N ASN A 285 0.86 -14.46 -4.30
CA ASN A 285 1.36 -13.77 -3.11
C ASN A 285 0.67 -14.24 -1.83
N ARG A 286 0.14 -15.47 -1.81
CA ARG A 286 -0.43 -16.08 -0.61
C ARG A 286 0.55 -17.10 -0.03
N ILE A 287 0.98 -16.86 1.20
CA ILE A 287 1.93 -17.70 1.95
C ILE A 287 1.11 -18.65 2.82
N PRO A 288 1.25 -19.98 2.63
CA PRO A 288 0.55 -20.98 3.47
C PRO A 288 1.27 -21.15 4.83
N LEU A 289 1.32 -20.07 5.59
CA LEU A 289 1.91 -19.96 6.91
C LEU A 289 1.28 -18.79 7.64
N ARG A 290 1.13 -18.86 8.95
CA ARG A 290 0.79 -17.71 9.80
C ARG A 290 2.02 -16.82 9.98
N ILE A 291 1.94 -15.56 9.52
CA ILE A 291 2.99 -14.56 9.74
C ILE A 291 2.52 -13.66 10.89
N GLU A 292 2.84 -14.08 12.11
CA GLU A 292 2.46 -13.38 13.34
C GLU A 292 3.44 -12.22 13.65
N ALA A 293 3.55 -11.31 12.70
CA ALA A 293 4.40 -10.11 12.75
C ALA A 293 3.71 -8.91 12.12
N GLY A 294 4.07 -7.70 12.54
CA GLY A 294 3.52 -6.45 12.01
C GLY A 294 2.15 -6.06 12.56
N GLU A 295 1.41 -5.28 11.80
CA GLU A 295 0.11 -4.70 12.17
C GLU A 295 -1.00 -5.75 12.13
N ARG A 296 -1.85 -5.76 13.19
CA ARG A 296 -3.08 -6.55 13.28
C ARG A 296 -4.28 -5.71 12.85
N PHE A 297 -5.35 -6.36 12.43
CA PHE A 297 -6.60 -5.69 12.07
C PHE A 297 -7.44 -5.40 13.32
N ALA A 298 -7.98 -4.18 13.38
CA ALA A 298 -8.90 -3.73 14.41
C ALA A 298 -10.20 -3.24 13.77
N PRO A 299 -11.27 -4.06 13.76
CA PRO A 299 -12.55 -3.69 13.13
C PRO A 299 -13.16 -2.39 13.66
N ASN A 300 -12.92 -2.07 14.93
CA ASN A 300 -13.39 -0.83 15.55
C ASN A 300 -12.63 0.43 15.07
N LEU A 301 -11.53 0.26 14.32
CA LEU A 301 -10.79 1.34 13.67
C LEU A 301 -11.16 1.47 12.18
N HIS A 302 -12.34 1.01 11.78
CA HIS A 302 -12.87 1.15 10.43
C HIS A 302 -14.03 2.14 10.40
N TYR A 303 -13.96 3.10 9.50
CA TYR A 303 -15.03 4.04 9.20
C TYR A 303 -15.78 3.58 7.94
N SER A 304 -17.01 3.13 8.13
CA SER A 304 -17.96 2.90 7.05
C SER A 304 -18.77 4.18 6.88
N GLY A 305 -18.35 5.06 6.02
CA GLY A 305 -19.19 6.15 5.58
C GLY A 305 -20.37 5.57 4.79
N THR A 306 -21.54 6.18 4.90
CA THR A 306 -22.60 5.93 3.94
C THR A 306 -22.12 6.45 2.59
N ALA A 307 -21.32 5.65 1.87
CA ALA A 307 -21.17 5.83 0.45
C ALA A 307 -22.58 5.73 -0.12
N THR A 308 -23.12 6.85 -0.55
CA THR A 308 -24.36 6.81 -1.33
C THR A 308 -24.04 6.02 -2.60
N PRO A 309 -24.79 4.95 -2.92
CA PRO A 309 -24.54 4.06 -4.06
C PRO A 309 -24.51 4.79 -5.38
#